data_99cfccb146c15465c0280b484bd5ec2e
#
_entry.id   99cfccb146c15465c0280b484bd5ec2e
#
_cell.length_a   1.000
_cell.length_b   1.000
_cell.length_c   1.000
_cell.angle_alpha   90.00
_cell.angle_beta   90.00
_cell.angle_gamma   90.00
#
_symmetry.space_group_name_H-M   'P 1'
#
loop_
_entity.id
_entity.type
_entity.pdbx_description
1 polymer ?
#
loop_
_entity_poly.entity_id
_entity_poly.type
_entity_poly.pdbx_seq_one_letter_code
_entity_poly.pdbx_strand_id
1 'polypeptide(L)'
;MEPMHKINKVEVRNLQIEDYIQLSQSFKRVYADKDVFWTHEQIETLIRIFPEGQVVTVVDDKIVGCALSIIVDYDMVKGDHTYAKVTGNETFCTHNPEGNILYGIEVFIHPDYRGLRLARRMYEYRKELCEKLNLKAIMFGGRIPNYYKYADTMRPKEYLDKVRSREIYDPVLTFQLSNDFHVRRVMKNYLPNDEESKHCATLLQWDNIYYQEPTQDYVDKKTTVRVGLVQWQMRPYKTCLLYTSPSPRDLSTS
;
A
#
# COMPACT_ATOMS: atom_id res chain seq x y z
N MET A 1 -14.88 34.88 2.56
CA MET A 1 -13.92 33.88 3.09
C MET A 1 -14.30 33.66 4.53
N GLU A 2 -14.91 32.53 4.84
CA GLU A 2 -15.10 32.16 6.24
C GLU A 2 -13.71 31.98 6.88
N PRO A 3 -13.52 32.39 8.14
CA PRO A 3 -12.26 32.25 8.83
C PRO A 3 -11.92 30.76 8.89
N MET A 4 -10.74 30.38 8.41
CA MET A 4 -10.22 29.03 8.57
C MET A 4 -10.30 28.67 10.07
N HIS A 5 -11.14 27.71 10.41
CA HIS A 5 -11.22 27.20 11.78
C HIS A 5 -9.82 26.79 12.22
N LYS A 6 -9.35 27.40 13.31
CA LYS A 6 -8.06 27.06 13.90
C LYS A 6 -8.12 25.59 14.34
N ILE A 7 -7.39 24.73 13.65
CA ILE A 7 -7.26 23.33 14.04
C ILE A 7 -6.42 23.25 15.31
N ASN A 8 -6.94 22.59 16.33
CA ASN A 8 -6.28 22.44 17.63
C ASN A 8 -5.61 21.08 17.76
N LYS A 9 -6.26 20.02 17.27
CA LYS A 9 -5.75 18.64 17.40
C LYS A 9 -5.92 17.87 16.09
N VAL A 10 -4.87 17.15 15.70
CA VAL A 10 -4.93 16.17 14.62
C VAL A 10 -4.37 14.85 15.15
N GLU A 11 -5.13 13.79 14.99
CA GLU A 11 -4.77 12.45 15.45
C GLU A 11 -4.99 11.42 14.34
N VAL A 12 -4.08 10.47 14.21
CA VAL A 12 -4.26 9.26 13.41
C VAL A 12 -4.28 8.09 14.38
N ARG A 13 -5.38 7.36 14.42
CA ARG A 13 -5.59 6.25 15.35
C ARG A 13 -6.34 5.10 14.70
N ASN A 14 -6.38 3.96 15.38
CA ASN A 14 -7.19 2.84 14.92
C ASN A 14 -8.68 3.19 14.97
N LEU A 15 -9.40 2.69 13.97
CA LEU A 15 -10.85 2.77 13.86
C LEU A 15 -11.51 1.92 14.96
N GLN A 16 -12.51 2.49 15.62
CA GLN A 16 -13.36 1.80 16.58
C GLN A 16 -14.76 1.65 15.97
N ILE A 17 -15.53 0.69 16.44
CA ILE A 17 -16.87 0.46 15.87
C ILE A 17 -17.83 1.63 16.16
N GLU A 18 -17.63 2.32 17.27
CA GLU A 18 -18.37 3.52 17.67
C GLU A 18 -18.19 4.68 16.68
N ASP A 19 -17.09 4.66 15.92
CA ASP A 19 -16.77 5.67 14.91
C ASP A 19 -17.65 5.56 13.65
N TYR A 20 -18.35 4.44 13.47
CA TYR A 20 -19.05 4.10 12.23
C TYR A 20 -19.98 5.20 11.73
N ILE A 21 -20.76 5.83 12.62
CA ILE A 21 -21.71 6.88 12.24
C ILE A 21 -20.98 8.09 11.64
N GLN A 22 -19.93 8.57 12.31
CA GLN A 22 -19.15 9.72 11.83
C GLN A 22 -18.38 9.36 10.54
N LEU A 23 -17.85 8.15 10.47
CA LEU A 23 -17.14 7.63 9.30
C LEU A 23 -18.06 7.61 8.07
N SER A 24 -19.29 7.10 8.22
CA SER A 24 -20.26 7.05 7.13
C SER A 24 -20.70 8.44 6.66
N GLN A 25 -20.84 9.40 7.59
CA GLN A 25 -21.13 10.79 7.26
C GLN A 25 -20.00 11.43 6.45
N SER A 26 -18.74 11.22 6.87
CA SER A 26 -17.57 11.72 6.15
C SER A 26 -17.44 11.10 4.76
N PHE A 27 -17.71 9.80 4.63
CA PHE A 27 -17.71 9.11 3.34
C PHE A 27 -18.73 9.69 2.35
N LYS A 28 -19.97 9.94 2.79
CA LYS A 28 -21.03 10.54 1.96
C LYS A 28 -20.63 11.92 1.41
N ARG A 29 -19.80 12.66 2.12
CA ARG A 29 -19.28 13.96 1.65
C ARG A 29 -18.20 13.81 0.59
N VAL A 30 -17.48 12.69 0.60
CA VAL A 30 -16.43 12.38 -0.39
C VAL A 30 -17.01 11.82 -1.69
N TYR A 31 -18.01 10.95 -1.56
CA TYR A 31 -18.61 10.17 -2.63
C TYR A 31 -20.12 10.48 -2.72
N ALA A 32 -20.45 11.77 -2.97
CA ALA A 32 -21.84 12.26 -2.96
C ALA A 32 -22.77 11.49 -3.92
N ASP A 33 -22.22 10.94 -5.01
CA ASP A 33 -22.97 10.20 -6.03
C ASP A 33 -23.00 8.68 -5.78
N LYS A 34 -22.46 8.21 -4.67
CA LYS A 34 -22.43 6.78 -4.32
C LYS A 34 -23.32 6.52 -3.12
N ASP A 35 -24.41 5.80 -3.34
CA ASP A 35 -25.33 5.38 -2.28
C ASP A 35 -24.73 4.31 -1.35
N VAL A 36 -23.60 3.69 -1.72
CA VAL A 36 -23.05 2.54 -1.04
C VAL A 36 -21.80 2.94 -0.27
N PHE A 37 -21.95 3.05 1.04
CA PHE A 37 -20.86 3.01 2.01
C PHE A 37 -20.70 1.58 2.54
N TRP A 38 -19.52 1.27 3.07
CA TRP A 38 -19.29 0.06 3.85
C TRP A 38 -20.37 -0.13 4.90
N THR A 39 -20.98 -1.30 4.95
CA THR A 39 -22.00 -1.59 5.97
C THR A 39 -21.36 -1.67 7.36
N HIS A 40 -22.17 -1.51 8.40
CA HIS A 40 -21.71 -1.67 9.78
C HIS A 40 -21.03 -3.04 9.99
N GLU A 41 -21.61 -4.11 9.46
CA GLU A 41 -21.08 -5.47 9.54
C GLU A 41 -19.72 -5.63 8.82
N GLN A 42 -19.54 -4.96 7.68
CA GLN A 42 -18.26 -4.95 6.96
C GLN A 42 -17.16 -4.26 7.76
N ILE A 43 -17.47 -3.11 8.35
CA ILE A 43 -16.51 -2.37 9.21
C ILE A 43 -16.20 -3.16 10.47
N GLU A 44 -17.20 -3.75 11.13
CA GLU A 44 -17.01 -4.62 12.29
C GLU A 44 -16.13 -5.82 11.95
N THR A 45 -16.35 -6.44 10.79
CA THR A 45 -15.53 -7.54 10.31
C THR A 45 -14.07 -7.13 10.12
N LEU A 46 -13.80 -5.99 9.47
CA LEU A 46 -12.44 -5.47 9.28
C LEU A 46 -11.75 -5.20 10.61
N ILE A 47 -12.45 -4.55 11.55
CA ILE A 47 -11.90 -4.29 12.90
C ILE A 47 -11.58 -5.59 13.62
N ARG A 48 -12.46 -6.59 13.53
CA ARG A 48 -12.28 -7.88 14.19
C ARG A 48 -11.12 -8.69 13.63
N ILE A 49 -10.91 -8.71 12.30
CA ILE A 49 -9.88 -9.54 11.67
C ILE A 49 -8.51 -8.87 11.65
N PHE A 50 -8.46 -7.53 11.57
CA PHE A 50 -7.20 -6.79 11.48
C PHE A 50 -7.37 -5.34 12.00
N PRO A 51 -7.49 -5.13 13.32
CA PRO A 51 -7.77 -3.82 13.90
C PRO A 51 -6.68 -2.77 13.59
N GLU A 52 -5.39 -3.17 13.57
CA GLU A 52 -4.27 -2.26 13.31
C GLU A 52 -4.27 -1.72 11.89
N GLY A 53 -4.85 -2.45 10.95
CA GLY A 53 -4.96 -2.06 9.54
C GLY A 53 -6.09 -1.09 9.24
N GLN A 54 -6.98 -0.83 10.20
CA GLN A 54 -8.13 0.08 10.07
C GLN A 54 -7.82 1.38 10.79
N VAL A 55 -7.69 2.46 10.04
CA VAL A 55 -7.16 3.72 10.55
C VAL A 55 -8.09 4.87 10.21
N VAL A 56 -8.30 5.78 11.16
CA VAL A 56 -9.01 7.04 10.95
C VAL A 56 -8.12 8.23 11.26
N THR A 57 -8.39 9.32 10.56
CA THR A 57 -7.85 10.64 10.89
C THR A 57 -8.93 11.46 11.54
N VAL A 58 -8.63 11.97 12.73
CA VAL A 58 -9.51 12.78 13.56
C VAL A 58 -8.95 14.20 13.64
N VAL A 59 -9.79 15.19 13.40
CA VAL A 59 -9.46 16.61 13.56
C VAL A 59 -10.50 17.23 14.48
N ASP A 60 -10.06 17.75 15.62
CA ASP A 60 -10.93 18.35 16.63
C ASP A 60 -12.17 17.46 16.91
N ASP A 61 -11.94 16.19 17.24
CA ASP A 61 -12.92 15.14 17.54
C ASP A 61 -13.86 14.74 16.37
N LYS A 62 -13.58 15.19 15.15
CA LYS A 62 -14.31 14.79 13.95
C LYS A 62 -13.49 13.81 13.11
N ILE A 63 -14.10 12.73 12.68
CA ILE A 63 -13.50 11.81 11.73
C ILE A 63 -13.56 12.43 10.34
N VAL A 64 -12.40 12.73 9.78
CA VAL A 64 -12.26 13.42 8.49
C VAL A 64 -11.60 12.58 7.42
N GLY A 65 -11.23 11.37 7.73
CA GLY A 65 -10.65 10.44 6.77
C GLY A 65 -10.47 9.06 7.34
N CYS A 66 -10.34 8.08 6.45
CA CYS A 66 -9.95 6.73 6.83
C CYS A 66 -9.02 6.08 5.83
N ALA A 67 -8.36 5.03 6.29
CA ALA A 67 -7.58 4.12 5.49
C ALA A 67 -7.85 2.69 5.96
N LEU A 68 -8.40 1.85 5.09
CA LEU A 68 -8.73 0.46 5.39
C LEU A 68 -7.76 -0.47 4.65
N SER A 69 -7.36 -1.55 5.31
CA SER A 69 -6.36 -2.49 4.77
C SER A 69 -6.66 -3.92 5.20
N ILE A 70 -6.16 -4.86 4.42
CA ILE A 70 -6.08 -6.28 4.77
C ILE A 70 -4.66 -6.79 4.51
N ILE A 71 -4.30 -7.92 5.07
CA ILE A 71 -3.06 -8.61 4.72
C ILE A 71 -3.41 -9.73 3.73
N VAL A 72 -2.62 -9.87 2.68
CA VAL A 72 -2.79 -10.91 1.65
C VAL A 72 -1.44 -11.47 1.20
N ASP A 73 -1.45 -12.58 0.49
CA ASP A 73 -0.25 -13.14 -0.11
C ASP A 73 0.15 -12.34 -1.37
N TYR A 74 1.45 -12.14 -1.57
CA TYR A 74 1.99 -11.49 -2.76
C TYR A 74 1.52 -12.15 -4.07
N ASP A 75 1.46 -13.48 -4.07
CA ASP A 75 1.05 -14.25 -5.25
C ASP A 75 -0.39 -13.96 -5.69
N MET A 76 -1.25 -13.57 -4.77
CA MET A 76 -2.62 -13.17 -5.06
C MET A 76 -2.71 -11.85 -5.82
N VAL A 77 -1.78 -10.92 -5.55
CA VAL A 77 -1.87 -9.52 -6.01
C VAL A 77 -0.76 -9.07 -6.95
N LYS A 78 0.27 -9.88 -7.17
CA LYS A 78 1.39 -9.56 -8.09
C LYS A 78 0.96 -9.42 -9.56
N GLY A 79 -0.15 -10.07 -9.94
CA GLY A 79 -0.73 -10.10 -11.27
C GLY A 79 -1.98 -9.25 -11.39
N ASP A 80 -2.67 -9.41 -12.53
CA ASP A 80 -3.97 -8.79 -12.73
C ASP A 80 -5.02 -9.43 -11.81
N HIS A 81 -5.75 -8.60 -11.13
CA HIS A 81 -6.84 -9.01 -10.24
C HIS A 81 -7.90 -7.90 -10.21
N THR A 82 -9.06 -8.20 -9.68
CA THR A 82 -10.14 -7.23 -9.46
C THR A 82 -10.26 -6.86 -7.99
N TYR A 83 -10.88 -5.74 -7.71
CA TYR A 83 -11.20 -5.32 -6.35
C TYR A 83 -12.06 -6.37 -5.63
N ALA A 84 -13.09 -6.88 -6.30
CA ALA A 84 -13.94 -7.94 -5.77
C ALA A 84 -13.14 -9.21 -5.41
N LYS A 85 -12.18 -9.61 -6.27
CA LYS A 85 -11.34 -10.78 -6.00
C LYS A 85 -10.47 -10.59 -4.75
N VAL A 86 -9.78 -9.46 -4.63
CA VAL A 86 -8.86 -9.22 -3.52
C VAL A 86 -9.58 -9.02 -2.20
N THR A 87 -10.81 -8.48 -2.21
CA THR A 87 -11.62 -8.29 -1.00
C THR A 87 -12.53 -9.48 -0.68
N GLY A 88 -12.52 -10.55 -1.51
CA GLY A 88 -13.45 -11.67 -1.38
C GLY A 88 -14.91 -11.25 -1.54
N ASN A 89 -15.19 -10.38 -2.53
CA ASN A 89 -16.50 -9.71 -2.70
C ASN A 89 -16.94 -8.95 -1.44
N GLU A 90 -16.00 -8.22 -0.85
CA GLU A 90 -16.21 -7.38 0.33
C GLU A 90 -16.61 -8.14 1.61
N THR A 91 -16.37 -9.44 1.64
CA THR A 91 -16.46 -10.26 2.86
C THR A 91 -15.16 -10.30 3.63
N PHE A 92 -14.05 -9.87 3.00
CA PHE A 92 -12.68 -9.89 3.52
C PHE A 92 -12.15 -11.27 3.90
N CYS A 93 -12.79 -12.34 3.41
CA CYS A 93 -12.35 -13.72 3.63
C CYS A 93 -10.96 -14.03 3.04
N THR A 94 -10.44 -13.13 2.22
CA THR A 94 -9.09 -13.18 1.64
C THR A 94 -8.00 -12.66 2.60
N HIS A 95 -8.38 -12.06 3.73
CA HIS A 95 -7.42 -11.66 4.74
C HIS A 95 -6.65 -12.89 5.25
N ASN A 96 -5.33 -12.82 5.16
CA ASN A 96 -4.42 -13.86 5.63
C ASN A 96 -3.39 -13.23 6.59
N PRO A 97 -3.49 -13.44 7.91
CA PRO A 97 -2.53 -12.91 8.88
C PRO A 97 -1.07 -13.32 8.62
N GLU A 98 -0.87 -14.48 7.97
CA GLU A 98 0.46 -15.00 7.58
C GLU A 98 0.92 -14.49 6.21
N GLY A 99 0.11 -13.67 5.56
CA GLY A 99 0.45 -13.05 4.28
C GLY A 99 1.59 -12.03 4.42
N ASN A 100 2.12 -11.60 3.30
CA ASN A 100 3.29 -10.72 3.27
C ASN A 100 3.06 -9.36 2.61
N ILE A 101 1.82 -9.02 2.27
CA ILE A 101 1.45 -7.74 1.63
C ILE A 101 0.37 -7.04 2.46
N LEU A 102 0.62 -5.79 2.82
CA LEU A 102 -0.43 -4.88 3.30
C LEU A 102 -1.20 -4.34 2.10
N TYR A 103 -2.42 -4.83 1.89
CA TYR A 103 -3.23 -4.39 0.76
C TYR A 103 -4.23 -3.32 1.18
N GLY A 104 -4.08 -2.12 0.58
CA GLY A 104 -5.01 -1.00 0.80
C GLY A 104 -6.30 -1.20 0.04
N ILE A 105 -7.43 -1.18 0.75
CA ILE A 105 -8.77 -1.33 0.17
C ILE A 105 -9.54 -0.01 0.08
N GLU A 106 -9.25 0.94 0.97
CA GLU A 106 -9.85 2.27 0.92
C GLU A 106 -8.88 3.32 1.46
N VAL A 107 -8.96 4.53 0.93
CA VAL A 107 -8.34 5.74 1.49
C VAL A 107 -9.12 6.96 1.05
N PHE A 108 -9.62 7.74 1.97
CA PHE A 108 -10.21 9.04 1.66
C PHE A 108 -9.93 10.10 2.72
N ILE A 109 -10.05 11.37 2.32
CA ILE A 109 -10.10 12.54 3.20
C ILE A 109 -11.31 13.38 2.82
N HIS A 110 -12.06 13.81 3.82
CA HIS A 110 -13.19 14.72 3.68
C HIS A 110 -12.78 15.98 2.91
N PRO A 111 -13.57 16.46 1.92
CA PRO A 111 -13.18 17.56 1.03
C PRO A 111 -12.72 18.81 1.76
N ASP A 112 -13.42 19.22 2.83
CA ASP A 112 -13.13 20.43 3.59
C ASP A 112 -11.80 20.38 4.37
N TYR A 113 -11.18 19.20 4.49
CA TYR A 113 -9.91 18.97 5.18
C TYR A 113 -8.77 18.59 4.23
N ARG A 114 -9.00 18.69 2.92
CA ARG A 114 -7.93 18.50 1.92
C ARG A 114 -6.90 19.63 2.00
N GLY A 115 -5.69 19.38 1.54
CA GLY A 115 -4.58 20.35 1.61
C GLY A 115 -3.83 20.36 2.96
N LEU A 116 -4.34 19.72 4.01
CA LEU A 116 -3.73 19.63 5.34
C LEU A 116 -2.73 18.47 5.49
N ARG A 117 -2.38 17.80 4.42
CA ARG A 117 -1.47 16.64 4.37
C ARG A 117 -1.92 15.44 5.22
N LEU A 118 -3.22 15.34 5.55
CA LEU A 118 -3.75 14.28 6.40
C LEU A 118 -3.62 12.89 5.76
N ALA A 119 -3.89 12.77 4.47
CA ALA A 119 -3.71 11.51 3.75
C ALA A 119 -2.25 11.03 3.79
N ARG A 120 -1.27 11.95 3.73
CA ARG A 120 0.13 11.61 3.87
C ARG A 120 0.42 10.96 5.23
N ARG A 121 -0.14 11.50 6.32
CA ARG A 121 0.01 10.92 7.67
C ARG A 121 -0.55 9.49 7.75
N MET A 122 -1.67 9.21 7.07
CA MET A 122 -2.20 7.85 6.98
C MET A 122 -1.30 6.90 6.19
N TYR A 123 -0.65 7.40 5.12
CA TYR A 123 0.34 6.59 4.39
C TYR A 123 1.59 6.32 5.24
N GLU A 124 2.10 7.30 5.98
CA GLU A 124 3.20 7.09 6.92
C GLU A 124 2.82 6.04 7.99
N TYR A 125 1.63 6.15 8.58
CA TYR A 125 1.14 5.12 9.51
C TYR A 125 1.12 3.71 8.88
N ARG A 126 0.64 3.59 7.63
CA ARG A 126 0.64 2.30 6.93
C ARG A 126 2.05 1.77 6.67
N LYS A 127 3.02 2.65 6.36
CA LYS A 127 4.42 2.27 6.18
C LYS A 127 5.01 1.75 7.49
N GLU A 128 4.83 2.47 8.58
CA GLU A 128 5.25 2.05 9.92
C GLU A 128 4.60 0.71 10.34
N LEU A 129 3.31 0.52 10.04
CA LEU A 129 2.62 -0.74 10.30
C LEU A 129 3.19 -1.89 9.45
N CYS A 130 3.46 -1.64 8.18
CA CYS A 130 4.07 -2.60 7.25
C CYS A 130 5.46 -3.05 7.74
N GLU A 131 6.27 -2.11 8.21
CA GLU A 131 7.59 -2.38 8.80
C GLU A 131 7.46 -3.17 10.11
N LYS A 132 6.60 -2.72 11.02
CA LYS A 132 6.35 -3.36 12.33
C LYS A 132 5.90 -4.81 12.20
N LEU A 133 5.06 -5.11 11.22
CA LEU A 133 4.55 -6.46 10.94
C LEU A 133 5.47 -7.28 10.02
N ASN A 134 6.64 -6.75 9.67
CA ASN A 134 7.57 -7.37 8.73
C ASN A 134 6.89 -7.80 7.42
N LEU A 135 6.01 -6.95 6.87
CA LEU A 135 5.39 -7.19 5.57
C LEU A 135 6.31 -6.69 4.46
N LYS A 136 6.30 -7.38 3.32
CA LYS A 136 7.20 -7.13 2.18
C LYS A 136 6.93 -5.80 1.50
N ALA A 137 5.66 -5.43 1.39
CA ALA A 137 5.25 -4.22 0.66
C ALA A 137 3.84 -3.78 1.06
N ILE A 138 3.54 -2.52 0.74
CA ILE A 138 2.16 -2.02 0.66
C ILE A 138 1.76 -2.04 -0.81
N MET A 139 0.62 -2.63 -1.14
CA MET A 139 0.07 -2.64 -2.50
C MET A 139 -1.40 -2.23 -2.49
N PHE A 140 -1.87 -1.65 -3.59
CA PHE A 140 -3.29 -1.35 -3.83
C PHE A 140 -3.56 -1.00 -5.29
N GLY A 141 -4.83 -1.08 -5.68
CA GLY A 141 -5.32 -0.58 -6.95
C GLY A 141 -5.70 0.90 -6.85
N GLY A 142 -4.90 1.77 -7.43
CA GLY A 142 -5.17 3.21 -7.48
C GLY A 142 -6.05 3.59 -8.67
N ARG A 143 -7.12 4.34 -8.42
CA ARG A 143 -7.95 4.93 -9.48
C ARG A 143 -7.15 5.98 -10.27
N ILE A 144 -7.56 6.21 -11.50
CA ILE A 144 -7.03 7.25 -12.39
C ILE A 144 -8.18 8.14 -12.91
N PRO A 145 -8.84 8.92 -12.02
CA PRO A 145 -10.14 9.53 -12.29
C PRO A 145 -10.14 10.56 -13.43
N ASN A 146 -8.99 11.09 -13.82
CA ASN A 146 -8.90 11.99 -14.97
C ASN A 146 -8.69 11.28 -16.31
N TYR A 147 -8.52 9.95 -16.32
CA TYR A 147 -8.22 9.22 -17.54
C TYR A 147 -9.34 9.30 -18.58
N TYR A 148 -10.62 9.41 -18.18
CA TYR A 148 -11.73 9.54 -19.12
C TYR A 148 -11.55 10.71 -20.11
N LYS A 149 -10.85 11.78 -19.72
CA LYS A 149 -10.57 12.94 -20.58
C LYS A 149 -9.62 12.64 -21.73
N TYR A 150 -8.88 11.56 -21.64
CA TYR A 150 -7.79 11.21 -22.55
C TYR A 150 -7.98 9.83 -23.19
N ALA A 151 -8.98 9.08 -22.77
CA ALA A 151 -9.18 7.69 -23.18
C ALA A 151 -9.38 7.49 -24.69
N ASP A 152 -9.95 8.50 -25.38
CA ASP A 152 -10.15 8.46 -26.84
C ASP A 152 -8.85 8.69 -27.63
N THR A 153 -7.85 9.30 -27.02
CA THR A 153 -6.61 9.73 -27.69
C THR A 153 -5.36 9.00 -27.22
N MET A 154 -5.39 8.37 -26.04
CA MET A 154 -4.22 7.67 -25.53
C MET A 154 -4.57 6.43 -24.70
N ARG A 155 -3.68 5.46 -24.74
CA ARG A 155 -3.81 4.22 -23.95
C ARG A 155 -3.52 4.49 -22.46
N PRO A 156 -4.05 3.68 -21.53
CA PRO A 156 -3.80 3.86 -20.09
C PRO A 156 -2.32 3.95 -19.73
N LYS A 157 -1.46 3.13 -20.34
CA LYS A 157 -0.01 3.16 -20.09
C LYS A 157 0.62 4.50 -20.46
N GLU A 158 0.26 5.04 -21.61
CA GLU A 158 0.75 6.34 -22.08
C GLU A 158 0.28 7.47 -21.15
N TYR A 159 -0.99 7.42 -20.71
CA TYR A 159 -1.50 8.34 -19.71
C TYR A 159 -0.67 8.30 -18.42
N LEU A 160 -0.37 7.11 -17.90
CA LEU A 160 0.45 6.95 -16.69
C LEU A 160 1.86 7.54 -16.88
N ASP A 161 2.50 7.29 -18.04
CA ASP A 161 3.83 7.81 -18.32
C ASP A 161 3.81 9.35 -18.33
N LYS A 162 2.76 9.96 -18.91
CA LYS A 162 2.58 11.42 -18.90
C LYS A 162 2.27 12.00 -17.51
N VAL A 163 1.56 11.28 -16.66
CA VAL A 163 1.38 11.70 -15.26
C VAL A 163 2.71 11.61 -14.49
N ARG A 164 3.51 10.57 -14.73
CA ARG A 164 4.83 10.41 -14.12
C ARG A 164 5.81 11.50 -14.57
N SER A 165 5.79 11.88 -15.85
CA SER A 165 6.60 13.00 -16.38
C SER A 165 6.05 14.38 -16.01
N ARG A 166 4.90 14.46 -15.29
CA ARG A 166 4.21 15.69 -14.89
C ARG A 166 3.65 16.52 -16.07
N GLU A 167 3.48 15.90 -17.24
CA GLU A 167 2.80 16.52 -18.39
C GLU A 167 1.29 16.57 -18.19
N ILE A 168 0.73 15.59 -17.47
CA ILE A 168 -0.68 15.52 -17.09
C ILE A 168 -0.77 15.45 -15.56
N TYR A 169 -1.74 16.16 -15.01
CA TYR A 169 -2.08 16.06 -13.59
C TYR A 169 -3.28 15.12 -13.38
N ASP A 170 -3.07 14.06 -12.60
CA ASP A 170 -4.13 13.22 -12.05
C ASP A 170 -4.11 13.33 -10.53
N PRO A 171 -5.23 13.75 -9.88
CA PRO A 171 -5.22 14.07 -8.46
C PRO A 171 -4.91 12.86 -7.56
N VAL A 172 -5.33 11.66 -7.98
CA VAL A 172 -5.11 10.44 -7.20
C VAL A 172 -3.72 9.88 -7.48
N LEU A 173 -3.39 9.61 -8.73
CA LEU A 173 -2.10 9.03 -9.09
C LEU A 173 -0.93 9.95 -8.73
N THR A 174 -1.03 11.26 -8.99
CA THR A 174 0.04 12.22 -8.63
C THR A 174 0.28 12.22 -7.13
N PHE A 175 -0.78 12.17 -6.32
CA PHE A 175 -0.66 12.09 -4.87
C PHE A 175 0.01 10.79 -4.42
N GLN A 176 -0.37 9.66 -4.99
CA GLN A 176 0.22 8.34 -4.67
C GLN A 176 1.70 8.27 -5.02
N LEU A 177 2.09 8.77 -6.21
CA LEU A 177 3.50 8.87 -6.61
C LEU A 177 4.30 9.80 -5.67
N SER A 178 3.69 10.89 -5.18
CA SER A 178 4.36 11.81 -4.24
C SER A 178 4.54 11.26 -2.83
N ASN A 179 3.96 10.09 -2.54
CA ASN A 179 4.12 9.33 -1.29
C ASN A 179 4.96 8.06 -1.50
N ASP A 180 5.90 8.09 -2.45
CA ASP A 180 6.89 7.05 -2.74
C ASP A 180 6.32 5.73 -3.25
N PHE A 181 5.05 5.73 -3.69
CA PHE A 181 4.50 4.57 -4.40
C PHE A 181 4.93 4.59 -5.86
N HIS A 182 5.21 3.43 -6.39
CA HIS A 182 5.54 3.28 -7.81
C HIS A 182 4.54 2.37 -8.52
N VAL A 183 4.30 2.68 -9.79
CA VAL A 183 3.38 1.92 -10.62
C VAL A 183 4.04 0.62 -11.08
N ARG A 184 3.41 -0.50 -10.79
CA ARG A 184 3.83 -1.84 -11.27
C ARG A 184 3.20 -2.16 -12.61
N ARG A 185 1.90 -1.90 -12.76
CA ARG A 185 1.14 -2.16 -13.99
C ARG A 185 -0.18 -1.42 -14.04
N VAL A 186 -0.83 -1.45 -15.20
CA VAL A 186 -2.25 -1.13 -15.35
C VAL A 186 -3.05 -2.42 -15.15
N MET A 187 -4.11 -2.34 -14.36
CA MET A 187 -5.11 -3.39 -14.21
C MET A 187 -6.39 -2.98 -14.95
N LYS A 188 -6.89 -3.85 -15.81
CA LYS A 188 -8.16 -3.64 -16.51
C LYS A 188 -9.31 -4.25 -15.71
N ASN A 189 -10.48 -3.61 -15.77
CA ASN A 189 -11.69 -4.07 -15.07
C ASN A 189 -11.48 -4.25 -13.56
N TYR A 190 -10.59 -3.47 -12.97
CA TYR A 190 -10.33 -3.53 -11.53
C TYR A 190 -11.56 -3.12 -10.71
N LEU A 191 -12.20 -2.01 -11.10
CA LEU A 191 -13.47 -1.52 -10.59
C LEU A 191 -14.44 -1.41 -11.77
N PRO A 192 -15.35 -2.37 -11.99
CA PRO A 192 -16.22 -2.40 -13.19
C PRO A 192 -17.14 -1.18 -13.33
N ASN A 193 -17.46 -0.50 -12.25
CA ASN A 193 -18.36 0.67 -12.21
C ASN A 193 -17.61 2.01 -12.21
N ASP A 194 -16.28 2.02 -12.41
CA ASP A 194 -15.47 3.25 -12.41
C ASP A 194 -15.30 3.83 -13.82
N GLU A 195 -16.33 4.54 -14.29
CA GLU A 195 -16.33 5.19 -15.61
C GLU A 195 -15.26 6.28 -15.75
N GLU A 196 -14.92 6.99 -14.67
CA GLU A 196 -13.90 8.03 -14.68
C GLU A 196 -12.50 7.47 -14.99
N SER A 197 -12.20 6.29 -14.50
CA SER A 197 -10.95 5.58 -14.79
C SER A 197 -11.08 4.63 -15.99
N LYS A 198 -12.23 4.63 -16.70
CA LYS A 198 -12.54 3.65 -17.77
C LYS A 198 -12.27 2.21 -17.32
N HIS A 199 -12.76 1.88 -16.13
CA HIS A 199 -12.61 0.58 -15.45
C HIS A 199 -11.14 0.17 -15.18
N CYS A 200 -10.17 1.06 -15.46
CA CYS A 200 -8.75 0.82 -15.25
C CYS A 200 -8.30 1.29 -13.87
N ALA A 201 -7.34 0.61 -13.30
CA ALA A 201 -6.60 1.06 -12.13
C ALA A 201 -5.10 0.85 -12.31
N THR A 202 -4.32 1.51 -11.50
CA THR A 202 -2.88 1.28 -11.40
C THR A 202 -2.59 0.37 -10.21
N LEU A 203 -1.89 -0.72 -10.41
CA LEU A 203 -1.29 -1.46 -9.31
C LEU A 203 -0.10 -0.67 -8.81
N LEU A 204 -0.22 -0.13 -7.62
CA LEU A 204 0.82 0.65 -6.94
C LEU A 204 1.47 -0.19 -5.85
N GLN A 205 2.75 0.06 -5.62
CA GLN A 205 3.55 -0.64 -4.62
C GLN A 205 4.52 0.34 -3.96
N TRP A 206 4.65 0.21 -2.66
CA TRP A 206 5.75 0.71 -1.85
C TRP A 206 6.46 -0.47 -1.22
N ASP A 207 7.79 -0.55 -1.36
CA ASP A 207 8.58 -1.66 -0.87
C ASP A 207 9.10 -1.36 0.55
N ASN A 208 8.92 -2.31 1.45
CA ASN A 208 9.55 -2.26 2.77
C ASN A 208 11.00 -2.70 2.65
N ILE A 209 11.92 -1.76 2.70
CA ILE A 209 13.37 -2.02 2.59
C ILE A 209 13.93 -2.78 3.81
N TYR A 210 13.19 -2.85 4.92
CA TYR A 210 13.56 -3.58 6.13
C TYR A 210 12.98 -4.98 6.19
N TYR A 211 12.21 -5.39 5.16
CA TYR A 211 11.60 -6.72 5.11
C TYR A 211 12.65 -7.82 5.21
N GLN A 212 12.41 -8.75 6.12
CA GLN A 212 13.22 -9.96 6.28
C GLN A 212 12.35 -11.16 5.91
N GLU A 213 12.80 -11.93 4.93
CA GLU A 213 12.10 -13.17 4.63
C GLU A 213 12.11 -14.07 5.89
N PRO A 214 10.93 -14.63 6.25
CA PRO A 214 10.88 -15.60 7.33
C PRO A 214 11.91 -16.69 7.04
N THR A 215 12.87 -16.86 7.93
CA THR A 215 13.77 -18.00 7.87
C THR A 215 12.88 -19.24 7.92
N GLN A 216 12.81 -19.99 6.83
CA GLN A 216 12.30 -21.34 6.92
C GLN A 216 13.23 -22.05 7.91
N ASP A 217 12.73 -22.29 9.10
CA ASP A 217 13.33 -23.29 9.96
C ASP A 217 13.21 -24.59 9.20
N TYR A 218 14.26 -24.91 8.45
CA TYR A 218 14.44 -26.23 7.92
C TYR A 218 14.64 -27.16 9.11
N VAL A 219 13.54 -27.53 9.76
CA VAL A 219 13.50 -28.73 10.60
C VAL A 219 13.62 -29.89 9.65
N ASP A 220 14.85 -30.10 9.24
CA ASP A 220 15.12 -31.02 8.19
C ASP A 220 15.23 -32.44 8.71
N LYS A 221 14.38 -33.26 8.16
CA LYS A 221 14.53 -34.69 8.17
C LYS A 221 15.85 -35.02 7.46
N LYS A 222 16.96 -35.11 8.20
CA LYS A 222 18.26 -35.66 7.74
C LYS A 222 18.81 -35.02 6.47
N THR A 223 19.11 -33.75 6.47
CA THR A 223 20.00 -33.17 5.46
C THR A 223 21.41 -33.16 5.97
N THR A 224 22.30 -33.82 5.26
CA THR A 224 23.74 -33.77 5.52
C THR A 224 24.25 -32.40 5.10
N VAL A 225 24.49 -31.51 6.06
CA VAL A 225 25.10 -30.22 5.79
C VAL A 225 26.58 -30.44 5.56
N ARG A 226 27.08 -30.27 4.33
CA ARG A 226 28.51 -30.17 4.08
C ARG A 226 28.97 -28.78 4.47
N VAL A 227 29.56 -28.65 5.65
CA VAL A 227 30.20 -27.41 6.09
C VAL A 227 31.57 -27.34 5.44
N GLY A 228 31.75 -26.46 4.47
CA GLY A 228 33.05 -26.08 3.95
C GLY A 228 33.72 -25.10 4.92
N LEU A 229 34.74 -25.56 5.66
CA LEU A 229 35.60 -24.67 6.42
C LEU A 229 36.49 -23.89 5.44
N VAL A 230 36.18 -22.62 5.19
CA VAL A 230 37.09 -21.72 4.50
C VAL A 230 38.03 -21.12 5.54
N GLN A 231 39.27 -21.63 5.59
CA GLN A 231 40.31 -21.07 6.44
C GLN A 231 40.89 -19.82 5.77
N TRP A 232 40.46 -18.64 6.25
CA TRP A 232 41.07 -17.40 5.82
C TRP A 232 42.46 -17.25 6.45
N GLN A 233 43.50 -17.34 5.66
CA GLN A 233 44.82 -16.91 6.05
C GLN A 233 44.90 -15.39 5.84
N MET A 234 44.76 -14.63 6.91
CA MET A 234 45.11 -13.21 6.86
C MET A 234 46.59 -13.07 6.70
N ARG A 235 47.06 -12.74 5.52
CA ARG A 235 48.43 -12.26 5.32
C ARG A 235 48.48 -10.84 5.88
N PRO A 236 49.47 -10.51 6.74
CA PRO A 236 49.62 -9.16 7.25
C PRO A 236 50.15 -8.29 6.12
N TYR A 237 49.28 -7.71 5.31
CA TYR A 237 49.70 -6.71 4.35
C TYR A 237 49.21 -5.32 4.76
N LYS A 238 50.22 -4.52 4.94
CA LYS A 238 50.16 -3.07 4.99
C LYS A 238 49.38 -2.54 3.79
N THR A 239 48.35 -1.86 4.03
CA THR A 239 47.51 -1.05 3.16
C THR A 239 46.13 -1.65 2.85
N CYS A 240 45.23 -0.95 3.31
CA CYS A 240 43.93 -0.53 2.79
C CYS A 240 43.43 -1.21 1.53
N LEU A 241 43.13 -2.53 1.60
CA LEU A 241 42.34 -3.23 0.60
C LEU A 241 41.39 -4.19 1.30
N LEU A 242 40.51 -3.61 2.11
CA LEU A 242 39.51 -4.33 2.89
C LEU A 242 38.25 -4.69 2.07
N TYR A 243 38.27 -4.56 0.75
CA TYR A 243 37.04 -4.60 -0.02
C TYR A 243 36.99 -5.52 -1.24
N THR A 244 37.95 -6.40 -1.42
CA THR A 244 37.85 -7.39 -2.49
C THR A 244 38.05 -8.79 -1.90
N SER A 245 36.97 -9.47 -1.58
CA SER A 245 37.03 -10.92 -1.60
C SER A 245 37.34 -11.35 -3.03
N PRO A 246 38.32 -12.20 -3.25
CA PRO A 246 38.60 -12.73 -4.58
C PRO A 246 37.36 -13.43 -5.12
N SER A 247 37.01 -13.13 -6.37
CA SER A 247 35.90 -13.82 -7.03
C SER A 247 36.18 -15.31 -7.12
N PRO A 248 35.18 -16.16 -7.20
CA PRO A 248 35.41 -17.63 -7.39
C PRO A 248 36.24 -17.98 -8.60
N ARG A 249 36.45 -17.07 -9.55
CA ARG A 249 37.33 -17.27 -10.72
C ARG A 249 38.80 -17.10 -10.39
N ASP A 250 39.11 -16.36 -9.32
CA ASP A 250 40.53 -16.13 -8.92
C ASP A 250 41.10 -17.28 -8.11
N LEU A 251 40.29 -18.28 -7.76
CA LEU A 251 40.68 -19.48 -7.02
C LEU A 251 41.00 -20.69 -7.91
N SER A 252 40.87 -20.56 -9.23
CA SER A 252 41.04 -21.67 -10.18
C SER A 252 42.41 -21.73 -10.86
N THR A 253 43.37 -20.87 -10.47
CA THR A 253 44.74 -20.88 -11.02
C THR A 253 45.78 -20.92 -9.92
N SER A 254 45.96 -22.11 -9.37
CA SER A 254 47.22 -22.53 -8.72
C SER A 254 47.20 -24.04 -8.47
#